data_a876205a5c18eb3d9cf36e2e0d36a640
#
_entry.id   a876205a5c18eb3d9cf36e2e0d36a640
#
_cell.length_a   1.000
_cell.length_b   1.000
_cell.length_c   1.000
_cell.angle_alpha   90.00
_cell.angle_beta   90.00
_cell.angle_gamma   90.00
#
_symmetry.space_group_name_H-M   'P 1'
#
loop_
_entity.id
_entity.type
_entity.pdbx_description
1 polymer ?
#
loop_
_entity_poly.entity_id
_entity_poly.type
_entity_poly.pdbx_seq_one_letter_code
_entity_poly.pdbx_strand_id
1 'polypeptide(L)'
;MRITIPKSAFNPVFVPYLTDSTHRYLILYGGAGSGKSVFAVQRFLYRLLTLPLCNILVVRAVAATNRDSTYALFRQVIFRWGLSELFSCKDSDLRISCANGNSVIFKGLDDTEKLKSITFPKGELTDIWIEEASEVQEEDFNQLDVRLRGKGTHKQIVLTFNPVSVLHWLKLRFFDRKDPRAVVLKSTYKDNNFLDEDYKATLEGYKETDPYYYS
;
A
#
# COMPACT_ATOMS: atom_id res chain seq x y z
N MET A 1 24.05 12.32 2.26
CA MET A 1 23.64 11.94 0.88
C MET A 1 22.34 12.66 0.55
N ARG A 2 22.23 13.28 -0.62
CA ARG A 2 21.01 13.95 -1.09
C ARG A 2 20.35 13.04 -2.15
N ILE A 3 19.09 12.62 -1.91
CA ILE A 3 18.30 11.82 -2.85
C ILE A 3 17.28 12.76 -3.48
N THR A 4 17.20 12.76 -4.78
CA THR A 4 16.21 13.55 -5.52
C THR A 4 15.38 12.61 -6.39
N ILE A 5 14.09 12.48 -6.10
CA ILE A 5 13.13 11.72 -6.90
C ILE A 5 12.27 12.76 -7.63
N PRO A 6 12.29 12.80 -8.97
CA PRO A 6 11.52 13.80 -9.71
C PRO A 6 10.02 13.52 -9.58
N LYS A 7 9.21 14.58 -9.66
CA LYS A 7 7.73 14.44 -9.64
C LYS A 7 7.20 13.53 -10.75
N SER A 8 7.90 13.47 -11.89
CA SER A 8 7.57 12.58 -13.01
C SER A 8 7.69 11.09 -12.70
N ALA A 9 8.30 10.72 -11.56
CA ALA A 9 8.32 9.32 -11.09
C ALA A 9 6.97 8.85 -10.51
N PHE A 10 6.01 9.76 -10.35
CA PHE A 10 4.70 9.50 -9.78
C PHE A 10 3.59 9.79 -10.78
N ASN A 11 2.52 9.03 -10.73
CA ASN A 11 1.29 9.42 -11.41
C ASN A 11 0.71 10.67 -10.74
N PRO A 12 0.33 11.71 -11.51
CA PRO A 12 -0.08 13.01 -10.97
C PRO A 12 -1.24 12.93 -9.96
N VAL A 13 -2.19 12.03 -10.17
CA VAL A 13 -3.37 11.82 -9.31
C VAL A 13 -2.98 11.48 -7.86
N PHE A 14 -1.84 10.85 -7.66
CA PHE A 14 -1.37 10.42 -6.35
C PHE A 14 -0.47 11.44 -5.63
N VAL A 15 0.12 12.39 -6.36
CA VAL A 15 1.12 13.34 -5.80
C VAL A 15 0.62 14.08 -4.56
N PRO A 16 -0.64 14.56 -4.48
CA PRO A 16 -1.15 15.25 -3.29
C PRO A 16 -1.13 14.40 -2.02
N TYR A 17 -1.17 13.08 -2.18
CA TYR A 17 -1.25 12.12 -1.07
C TYR A 17 0.11 11.55 -0.65
N LEU A 18 1.18 11.88 -1.37
CA LEU A 18 2.52 11.35 -1.09
C LEU A 18 2.98 11.66 0.35
N THR A 19 2.72 12.88 0.81
CA THR A 19 3.13 13.38 2.13
C THR A 19 1.98 13.47 3.13
N ASP A 20 0.77 13.05 2.75
CA ASP A 20 -0.38 13.13 3.66
C ASP A 20 -0.13 12.32 4.93
N SER A 21 -0.25 12.98 6.07
CA SER A 21 -0.12 12.40 7.41
C SER A 21 -1.29 12.79 8.31
N THR A 22 -2.31 13.45 7.76
CA THR A 22 -3.46 13.97 8.49
C THR A 22 -4.58 12.95 8.61
N HIS A 23 -4.73 12.08 7.61
CA HIS A 23 -5.76 11.06 7.60
C HIS A 23 -5.27 9.75 8.22
N ARG A 24 -6.12 9.13 9.03
CA ARG A 24 -5.89 7.78 9.60
C ARG A 24 -5.92 6.70 8.53
N TYR A 25 -6.81 6.87 7.55
CA TYR A 25 -7.02 5.89 6.48
C TYR A 25 -6.84 6.53 5.12
N LEU A 26 -5.98 5.95 4.30
CA LEU A 26 -5.82 6.30 2.90
C LEU A 26 -6.37 5.14 2.05
N ILE A 27 -7.51 5.39 1.41
CA ILE A 27 -8.24 4.40 0.62
C ILE A 27 -7.94 4.62 -0.86
N LEU A 28 -7.20 3.71 -1.46
CA LEU A 28 -6.85 3.74 -2.87
C LEU A 28 -7.63 2.64 -3.59
N TYR A 29 -8.62 2.99 -4.38
CA TYR A 29 -9.43 2.00 -5.09
C TYR A 29 -9.50 2.30 -6.59
N GLY A 30 -9.69 1.25 -7.38
CA GLY A 30 -9.78 1.34 -8.84
C GLY A 30 -9.38 0.05 -9.52
N GLY A 31 -9.58 -0.01 -10.82
CA GLY A 31 -9.31 -1.21 -11.61
C GLY A 31 -7.83 -1.58 -11.71
N ALA A 32 -7.57 -2.71 -12.36
CA ALA A 32 -6.21 -3.14 -12.68
C ALA A 32 -5.47 -2.08 -13.51
N GLY A 33 -4.15 -2.01 -13.36
CA GLY A 33 -3.34 -1.05 -14.10
C GLY A 33 -3.44 0.41 -13.61
N SER A 34 -4.25 0.73 -12.59
CA SER A 34 -4.41 2.12 -12.11
C SER A 34 -3.20 2.69 -11.36
N GLY A 35 -2.19 1.88 -11.03
CA GLY A 35 -0.96 2.32 -10.37
C GLY A 35 -1.03 2.45 -8.86
N LYS A 36 -2.15 2.11 -8.21
CA LYS A 36 -2.38 2.27 -6.76
C LYS A 36 -1.35 1.54 -5.89
N SER A 37 -1.03 0.27 -6.19
CA SER A 37 -0.06 -0.51 -5.41
C SER A 37 1.37 0.01 -5.59
N VAL A 38 1.73 0.44 -6.81
CA VAL A 38 3.03 1.10 -7.08
C VAL A 38 3.14 2.38 -6.26
N PHE A 39 2.09 3.20 -6.25
CA PHE A 39 2.07 4.43 -5.44
C PHE A 39 2.17 4.13 -3.94
N ALA A 40 1.48 3.11 -3.43
CA ALA A 40 1.60 2.71 -2.03
C ALA A 40 3.06 2.42 -1.67
N VAL A 41 3.78 1.64 -2.49
CA VAL A 41 5.22 1.38 -2.29
C VAL A 41 6.05 2.66 -2.37
N GLN A 42 5.83 3.50 -3.38
CA GLN A 42 6.54 4.77 -3.54
C GLN A 42 6.38 5.66 -2.30
N ARG A 43 5.15 5.77 -1.80
CA ARG A 43 4.83 6.50 -0.59
C ARG A 43 5.54 5.93 0.64
N PHE A 44 5.53 4.62 0.82
CA PHE A 44 6.20 3.99 1.96
C PHE A 44 7.71 4.13 1.90
N LEU A 45 8.33 4.02 0.73
CA LEU A 45 9.76 4.30 0.58
C LEU A 45 10.09 5.76 0.92
N TYR A 46 9.24 6.71 0.49
CA TYR A 46 9.39 8.10 0.89
C TYR A 46 9.35 8.26 2.42
N ARG A 47 8.36 7.65 3.09
CA ARG A 47 8.23 7.72 4.55
C ARG A 47 9.40 7.04 5.28
N LEU A 48 9.85 5.88 4.82
CA LEU A 48 11.02 5.19 5.37
C LEU A 48 12.30 6.04 5.31
N LEU A 49 12.45 6.83 4.26
CA LEU A 49 13.62 7.69 4.07
C LEU A 49 13.55 9.00 4.86
N THR A 50 12.34 9.55 5.06
CA THR A 50 12.16 10.92 5.55
C THR A 50 11.68 11.00 7.00
N LEU A 51 10.96 9.98 7.50
CA LEU A 51 10.43 10.00 8.85
C LEU A 51 11.32 9.25 9.83
N PRO A 52 11.50 9.75 11.05
CA PRO A 52 12.14 9.00 12.11
C PRO A 52 11.22 7.89 12.61
N LEU A 53 11.78 6.73 12.97
CA LEU A 53 11.06 5.62 13.60
C LEU A 53 9.82 5.15 12.81
N CYS A 54 9.91 5.13 11.48
CA CYS A 54 8.86 4.66 10.61
C CYS A 54 8.96 3.14 10.41
N ASN A 55 7.99 2.39 10.90
CA ASN A 55 7.92 0.94 10.75
C ASN A 55 6.60 0.55 10.12
N ILE A 56 6.65 -0.28 9.10
CA ILE A 56 5.53 -0.59 8.22
C ILE A 56 5.23 -2.08 8.30
N LEU A 57 3.96 -2.41 8.46
CA LEU A 57 3.44 -3.75 8.29
C LEU A 57 2.65 -3.81 6.97
N VAL A 58 3.08 -4.66 6.06
CA VAL A 58 2.34 -4.98 4.84
C VAL A 58 1.62 -6.30 5.03
N VAL A 59 0.33 -6.32 4.75
CA VAL A 59 -0.51 -7.51 4.88
C VAL A 59 -1.29 -7.81 3.61
N ARG A 60 -1.44 -9.10 3.35
CA ARG A 60 -2.42 -9.69 2.43
C ARG A 60 -3.23 -10.76 3.17
N ALA A 61 -4.33 -11.18 2.60
CA ALA A 61 -5.13 -12.27 3.18
C ALA A 61 -4.27 -13.53 3.40
N VAL A 62 -3.41 -13.88 2.43
CA VAL A 62 -2.53 -15.06 2.49
C VAL A 62 -1.06 -14.63 2.50
N ALA A 63 -0.29 -15.13 3.48
CA ALA A 63 1.12 -14.75 3.68
C ALA A 63 2.01 -15.02 2.47
N ALA A 64 1.84 -16.19 1.84
CA ALA A 64 2.67 -16.63 0.72
C ALA A 64 2.62 -15.66 -0.49
N THR A 65 1.47 -15.01 -0.71
CA THR A 65 1.28 -14.10 -1.84
C THR A 65 2.10 -12.82 -1.74
N ASN A 66 2.58 -12.45 -0.56
CA ASN A 66 3.43 -11.26 -0.39
C ASN A 66 4.75 -11.35 -1.14
N ARG A 67 5.38 -12.55 -1.22
CA ARG A 67 6.71 -12.73 -1.80
C ARG A 67 6.77 -12.23 -3.23
N ASP A 68 5.84 -12.68 -4.05
CA ASP A 68 5.84 -12.44 -5.50
C ASP A 68 5.01 -11.20 -5.88
N SER A 69 4.37 -10.56 -4.91
CA SER A 69 3.59 -9.33 -5.10
C SER A 69 4.22 -8.13 -4.38
N THR A 70 3.78 -7.82 -3.16
CA THR A 70 4.16 -6.61 -2.43
C THR A 70 5.66 -6.52 -2.15
N TYR A 71 6.29 -7.62 -1.71
CA TYR A 71 7.72 -7.64 -1.43
C TYR A 71 8.55 -7.46 -2.71
N ALA A 72 8.19 -8.18 -3.78
CA ALA A 72 8.83 -8.03 -5.08
C ALA A 72 8.66 -6.59 -5.62
N LEU A 73 7.48 -5.99 -5.44
CA LEU A 73 7.20 -4.62 -5.87
C LEU A 73 8.07 -3.59 -5.10
N PHE A 74 8.25 -3.75 -3.79
CA PHE A 74 9.19 -2.91 -3.03
C PHE A 74 10.61 -3.00 -3.60
N ARG A 75 11.12 -4.21 -3.84
CA ARG A 75 12.45 -4.42 -4.42
C ARG A 75 12.59 -3.76 -5.79
N GLN A 76 11.56 -3.90 -6.62
CA GLN A 76 11.54 -3.29 -7.96
C GLN A 76 11.61 -1.76 -7.90
N VAL A 77 10.85 -1.12 -7.01
CA VAL A 77 10.87 0.35 -6.87
C VAL A 77 12.19 0.82 -6.24
N ILE A 78 12.72 0.11 -5.23
CA ILE A 78 14.03 0.39 -4.64
C ILE A 78 15.12 0.38 -5.73
N PHE A 79 15.13 -0.66 -6.57
CA PHE A 79 16.09 -0.76 -7.68
C PHE A 79 15.91 0.37 -8.70
N ARG A 80 14.67 0.60 -9.14
CA ARG A 80 14.33 1.67 -10.12
C ARG A 80 14.74 3.05 -9.66
N TRP A 81 14.66 3.33 -8.36
CA TRP A 81 15.05 4.60 -7.77
C TRP A 81 16.53 4.70 -7.38
N GLY A 82 17.33 3.67 -7.66
CA GLY A 82 18.75 3.64 -7.30
C GLY A 82 19.03 3.65 -5.81
N LEU A 83 18.12 3.05 -5.00
CA LEU A 83 18.18 3.08 -3.54
C LEU A 83 18.77 1.80 -2.93
N SER A 84 19.31 0.88 -3.72
CA SER A 84 19.76 -0.44 -3.28
C SER A 84 20.79 -0.39 -2.14
N GLU A 85 21.65 0.62 -2.10
CA GLU A 85 22.64 0.79 -1.03
C GLU A 85 22.01 1.21 0.33
N LEU A 86 20.80 1.76 0.31
CA LEU A 86 20.11 2.22 1.51
C LEU A 86 19.16 1.18 2.10
N PHE A 87 18.86 0.13 1.36
CA PHE A 87 17.90 -0.88 1.78
C PHE A 87 18.51 -2.29 1.73
N SER A 88 18.38 -3.00 2.83
CA SER A 88 18.71 -4.42 2.92
C SER A 88 17.42 -5.24 2.86
N CYS A 89 17.36 -6.17 1.91
CA CYS A 89 16.22 -7.07 1.68
C CYS A 89 16.57 -8.47 2.18
N LYS A 90 15.77 -8.99 3.13
CA LYS A 90 15.95 -10.34 3.69
C LYS A 90 14.80 -11.25 3.25
N ASP A 91 15.09 -12.12 2.31
CA ASP A 91 14.08 -12.97 1.64
C ASP A 91 13.50 -14.06 2.58
N SER A 92 14.29 -14.56 3.56
CA SER A 92 13.84 -15.59 4.50
C SER A 92 12.69 -15.12 5.38
N ASP A 93 12.75 -13.87 5.83
CA ASP A 93 11.80 -13.29 6.80
C ASP A 93 10.81 -12.33 6.13
N LEU A 94 10.94 -12.11 4.83
CA LEU A 94 10.27 -11.06 4.09
C LEU A 94 10.36 -9.74 4.87
N ARG A 95 11.57 -9.22 4.99
CA ARG A 95 11.86 -7.96 5.69
C ARG A 95 12.71 -7.06 4.81
N ILE A 96 12.38 -5.79 4.79
CA ILE A 96 13.20 -4.73 4.18
C ILE A 96 13.60 -3.76 5.28
N SER A 97 14.90 -3.50 5.42
CA SER A 97 15.44 -2.59 6.42
C SER A 97 16.14 -1.40 5.74
N CYS A 98 15.82 -0.20 6.17
CA CYS A 98 16.49 1.02 5.74
C CYS A 98 17.71 1.30 6.61
N ALA A 99 18.75 1.90 6.06
CA ALA A 99 20.00 2.24 6.75
C ALA A 99 19.80 3.15 7.99
N ASN A 100 18.69 3.92 8.03
CA ASN A 100 18.35 4.75 9.19
C ASN A 100 17.68 3.98 10.35
N GLY A 101 17.44 2.67 10.18
CA GLY A 101 16.82 1.78 11.15
C GLY A 101 15.31 1.58 11.00
N ASN A 102 14.68 2.25 10.06
CA ASN A 102 13.28 2.02 9.68
C ASN A 102 13.12 0.69 8.94
N SER A 103 11.95 0.06 9.00
CA SER A 103 11.79 -1.25 8.37
C SER A 103 10.36 -1.54 7.91
N VAL A 104 10.28 -2.46 6.95
CA VAL A 104 9.01 -3.06 6.47
C VAL A 104 9.04 -4.55 6.75
N ILE A 105 7.94 -5.08 7.23
CA ILE A 105 7.71 -6.52 7.36
C ILE A 105 6.43 -6.91 6.64
N PHE A 106 6.41 -8.13 6.12
CA PHE A 106 5.30 -8.64 5.31
C PHE A 106 4.70 -9.87 6.00
N LYS A 107 3.38 -9.89 6.17
CA LYS A 107 2.64 -10.95 6.85
C LYS A 107 1.33 -11.26 6.13
N GLY A 108 0.78 -12.44 6.39
CA GLY A 108 -0.59 -12.78 6.03
C GLY A 108 -1.53 -12.69 7.21
N LEU A 109 -2.82 -12.63 6.93
CA LEU A 109 -3.89 -12.70 7.93
C LEU A 109 -4.31 -14.14 8.21
N ASP A 110 -3.82 -15.10 7.42
CA ASP A 110 -3.97 -16.55 7.63
C ASP A 110 -3.26 -17.07 8.88
N ASP A 111 -2.40 -16.25 9.53
CA ASP A 111 -1.77 -16.55 10.80
C ASP A 111 -1.81 -15.32 11.74
N THR A 112 -2.98 -15.09 12.33
CA THR A 112 -3.22 -13.93 13.21
C THR A 112 -2.38 -13.97 14.49
N GLU A 113 -1.94 -15.14 14.97
CA GLU A 113 -1.05 -15.25 16.14
C GLU A 113 0.32 -14.63 15.85
N LYS A 114 0.86 -14.82 14.65
CA LYS A 114 2.12 -14.18 14.24
C LYS A 114 2.01 -12.66 14.17
N LEU A 115 0.82 -12.13 13.93
CA LEU A 115 0.60 -10.69 13.97
C LEU A 115 0.72 -10.12 15.38
N LYS A 116 0.29 -10.86 16.41
CA LYS A 116 0.34 -10.40 17.81
C LYS A 116 1.76 -10.20 18.33
N SER A 117 2.72 -10.97 17.82
CA SER A 117 4.13 -10.97 18.25
C SER A 117 5.06 -10.06 17.44
N ILE A 118 4.50 -9.22 16.53
CA ILE A 118 5.33 -8.35 15.70
C ILE A 118 6.05 -7.31 16.56
N THR A 119 7.38 -7.31 16.44
CA THR A 119 8.26 -6.32 17.05
C THR A 119 9.23 -5.76 16.02
N PHE A 120 9.65 -4.53 16.24
CA PHE A 120 10.66 -3.88 15.41
C PHE A 120 11.92 -3.65 16.23
N PRO A 121 13.13 -3.74 15.64
CA PRO A 121 14.37 -3.48 16.34
C PRO A 121 14.44 -2.08 16.94
N LYS A 122 13.77 -1.10 16.30
CA LYS A 122 13.75 0.29 16.73
C LYS A 122 12.37 0.89 16.49
N GLY A 123 11.77 1.45 17.51
CA GLY A 123 10.46 2.10 17.44
C GLY A 123 9.29 1.12 17.42
N GLU A 124 8.11 1.66 17.16
CA GLU A 124 6.83 0.96 17.14
C GLU A 124 6.26 0.91 15.72
N LEU A 125 5.21 0.13 15.51
CA LEU A 125 4.44 0.12 14.27
C LEU A 125 3.79 1.49 14.03
N THR A 126 4.04 2.10 12.87
CA THR A 126 3.51 3.41 12.50
C THR A 126 2.56 3.38 11.31
N ASP A 127 2.75 2.42 10.43
CA ASP A 127 1.98 2.31 9.20
C ASP A 127 1.58 0.86 8.92
N ILE A 128 0.40 0.69 8.34
CA ILE A 128 -0.07 -0.61 7.84
C ILE A 128 -0.49 -0.42 6.39
N TRP A 129 -0.11 -1.34 5.54
CA TRP A 129 -0.65 -1.46 4.19
C TRP A 129 -1.40 -2.77 4.05
N ILE A 130 -2.66 -2.68 3.69
CA ILE A 130 -3.52 -3.81 3.37
C ILE A 130 -3.68 -3.84 1.85
N GLU A 131 -2.96 -4.73 1.20
CA GLU A 131 -3.05 -4.95 -0.25
C GLU A 131 -4.13 -5.97 -0.56
N GLU A 132 -4.91 -5.73 -1.61
CA GLU A 132 -6.13 -6.47 -1.93
C GLU A 132 -7.09 -6.53 -0.74
N ALA A 133 -7.39 -5.35 -0.17
CA ALA A 133 -8.20 -5.24 1.04
C ALA A 133 -9.63 -5.80 0.87
N SER A 134 -10.09 -6.02 -0.36
CA SER A 134 -11.31 -6.74 -0.68
C SER A 134 -11.34 -8.22 -0.26
N GLU A 135 -10.15 -8.81 -0.07
CA GLU A 135 -10.02 -10.20 0.40
C GLU A 135 -10.01 -10.29 1.94
N VAL A 136 -9.98 -9.16 2.65
CA VAL A 136 -9.80 -9.09 4.10
C VAL A 136 -11.16 -8.90 4.78
N GLN A 137 -11.39 -9.61 5.88
CA GLN A 137 -12.61 -9.46 6.68
C GLN A 137 -12.54 -8.18 7.54
N GLU A 138 -13.72 -7.62 7.88
CA GLU A 138 -13.77 -6.39 8.71
C GLU A 138 -13.18 -6.62 10.11
N GLU A 139 -13.32 -7.81 10.66
CA GLU A 139 -12.77 -8.21 11.96
C GLU A 139 -11.24 -8.14 11.95
N ASP A 140 -10.58 -8.62 10.90
CA ASP A 140 -9.13 -8.57 10.75
C ASP A 140 -8.65 -7.11 10.60
N PHE A 141 -9.36 -6.33 9.79
CA PHE A 141 -9.09 -4.89 9.70
C PHE A 141 -9.19 -4.21 11.07
N ASN A 142 -10.21 -4.49 11.85
CA ASN A 142 -10.40 -3.90 13.18
C ASN A 142 -9.27 -4.29 14.14
N GLN A 143 -8.78 -5.53 14.09
CA GLN A 143 -7.63 -5.98 14.87
C GLN A 143 -6.35 -5.21 14.49
N LEU A 144 -6.11 -5.02 13.21
CA LEU A 144 -4.97 -4.23 12.70
C LEU A 144 -5.07 -2.76 13.13
N ASP A 145 -6.27 -2.17 13.04
CA ASP A 145 -6.51 -0.76 13.40
C ASP A 145 -6.23 -0.50 14.89
N VAL A 146 -6.70 -1.37 15.78
CA VAL A 146 -6.42 -1.29 17.23
C VAL A 146 -4.94 -1.50 17.53
N ARG A 147 -4.24 -2.29 16.71
CA ARG A 147 -2.81 -2.56 16.88
C ARG A 147 -1.94 -1.32 16.58
N LEU A 148 -2.40 -0.44 15.74
CA LEU A 148 -1.71 0.81 15.38
C LEU A 148 -1.92 1.87 16.47
N ARG A 149 -1.37 1.62 17.69
CA ARG A 149 -1.62 2.37 18.92
C ARG A 149 -0.41 3.05 19.55
N GLY A 150 0.81 2.91 19.00
CA GLY A 150 2.04 3.48 19.54
C GLY A 150 1.96 5.00 19.80
N LYS A 151 2.93 5.56 20.52
CA LYS A 151 2.97 6.99 20.88
C LYS A 151 3.44 7.92 19.76
N GLY A 152 3.82 7.38 18.59
CA GLY A 152 4.31 8.15 17.43
C GLY A 152 3.25 9.11 16.86
N THR A 153 3.71 10.18 16.24
CA THR A 153 2.87 11.24 15.66
C THR A 153 2.17 10.84 14.35
N HIS A 154 2.64 9.76 13.70
CA HIS A 154 2.11 9.32 12.40
C HIS A 154 1.62 7.89 12.49
N LYS A 155 0.34 7.70 12.30
CA LYS A 155 -0.28 6.38 12.28
C LYS A 155 -1.30 6.33 11.17
N GLN A 156 -0.98 5.56 10.13
CA GLN A 156 -1.85 5.49 8.97
C GLN A 156 -2.02 4.06 8.47
N ILE A 157 -3.23 3.74 8.03
CA ILE A 157 -3.55 2.51 7.30
C ILE A 157 -3.84 2.89 5.87
N VAL A 158 -3.09 2.31 4.94
CA VAL A 158 -3.32 2.39 3.50
C VAL A 158 -4.03 1.13 3.07
N LEU A 159 -5.14 1.27 2.34
CA LEU A 159 -5.87 0.16 1.74
C LEU A 159 -5.86 0.30 0.23
N THR A 160 -5.48 -0.76 -0.45
CA THR A 160 -5.50 -0.84 -1.91
C THR A 160 -6.42 -1.99 -2.32
N PHE A 161 -7.37 -1.76 -3.22
CA PHE A 161 -8.30 -2.77 -3.70
C PHE A 161 -8.97 -2.37 -5.01
N ASN A 162 -9.50 -3.37 -5.72
CA ASN A 162 -10.36 -3.18 -6.87
C ASN A 162 -11.82 -2.90 -6.42
N PRO A 163 -12.69 -2.33 -7.26
CA PRO A 163 -14.08 -2.11 -6.92
C PRO A 163 -14.74 -3.37 -6.34
N VAL A 164 -15.56 -3.19 -5.31
CA VAL A 164 -16.22 -4.26 -4.56
C VAL A 164 -17.73 -4.16 -4.65
N SER A 165 -18.41 -5.25 -4.25
CA SER A 165 -19.87 -5.26 -4.11
C SER A 165 -20.36 -4.13 -3.19
N VAL A 166 -21.57 -3.62 -3.46
CA VAL A 166 -22.24 -2.60 -2.63
C VAL A 166 -22.48 -3.06 -1.19
N LEU A 167 -22.51 -4.36 -0.95
CA LEU A 167 -22.69 -4.95 0.38
C LEU A 167 -21.37 -5.19 1.12
N HIS A 168 -20.23 -4.91 0.48
CA HIS A 168 -18.93 -5.17 1.09
C HIS A 168 -18.65 -4.16 2.23
N TRP A 169 -18.02 -4.60 3.31
CA TRP A 169 -17.72 -3.76 4.49
C TRP A 169 -16.90 -2.51 4.15
N LEU A 170 -15.98 -2.59 3.18
CA LEU A 170 -15.21 -1.44 2.69
C LEU A 170 -16.13 -0.34 2.17
N LYS A 171 -17.13 -0.73 1.36
CA LYS A 171 -18.12 0.21 0.80
C LYS A 171 -18.95 0.84 1.91
N LEU A 172 -19.50 0.01 2.80
CA LEU A 172 -20.32 0.50 3.92
C LEU A 172 -19.56 1.44 4.84
N ARG A 173 -18.30 1.13 5.15
CA ARG A 173 -17.50 1.89 6.11
C ARG A 173 -16.96 3.20 5.52
N PHE A 174 -16.32 3.16 4.36
CA PHE A 174 -15.55 4.28 3.85
C PHE A 174 -16.31 5.14 2.82
N PHE A 175 -17.32 4.58 2.17
CA PHE A 175 -18.08 5.34 1.16
C PHE A 175 -19.46 5.77 1.66
N ASP A 176 -20.18 4.91 2.37
CA ASP A 176 -21.54 5.20 2.82
C ASP A 176 -21.53 5.96 4.16
N ARG A 177 -20.82 5.45 5.16
CA ARG A 177 -20.68 6.12 6.47
C ARG A 177 -19.73 7.29 6.47
N LYS A 178 -18.81 7.35 5.51
CA LYS A 178 -17.83 8.44 5.32
C LYS A 178 -17.04 8.74 6.58
N ASP A 179 -16.22 7.78 7.05
CA ASP A 179 -15.34 8.01 8.21
C ASP A 179 -14.54 9.31 8.00
N PRO A 180 -14.69 10.33 8.86
CA PRO A 180 -14.04 11.64 8.68
C PRO A 180 -12.52 11.58 8.77
N ARG A 181 -11.97 10.46 9.25
CA ARG A 181 -10.52 10.21 9.30
C ARG A 181 -9.99 9.57 8.02
N ALA A 182 -10.84 9.30 7.04
CA ALA A 182 -10.48 8.65 5.79
C ALA A 182 -10.44 9.65 4.63
N VAL A 183 -9.45 9.49 3.77
CA VAL A 183 -9.47 10.04 2.42
C VAL A 183 -9.59 8.89 1.42
N VAL A 184 -10.50 9.06 0.46
CA VAL A 184 -10.81 8.05 -0.56
C VAL A 184 -10.41 8.57 -1.93
N LEU A 185 -9.54 7.86 -2.61
CA LEU A 185 -9.05 8.21 -3.93
C LEU A 185 -9.39 7.10 -4.93
N LYS A 186 -10.14 7.45 -5.95
CA LYS A 186 -10.35 6.60 -7.14
C LYS A 186 -9.23 6.84 -8.14
N SER A 187 -8.69 5.76 -8.71
CA SER A 187 -7.80 5.81 -9.86
C SER A 187 -8.16 4.74 -10.88
N THR A 188 -7.87 5.03 -12.13
CA THR A 188 -8.10 4.14 -13.26
C THR A 188 -6.81 3.96 -14.05
N TYR A 189 -6.78 3.03 -15.00
CA TYR A 189 -5.65 2.90 -15.92
C TYR A 189 -5.38 4.21 -16.70
N LYS A 190 -6.37 5.08 -16.89
CA LYS A 190 -6.21 6.40 -17.56
C LYS A 190 -5.38 7.38 -16.75
N ASP A 191 -5.34 7.21 -15.43
CA ASP A 191 -4.53 8.02 -14.52
C ASP A 191 -3.07 7.52 -14.44
N ASN A 192 -2.75 6.39 -15.11
CA ASN A 192 -1.45 5.77 -15.06
C ASN A 192 -0.60 6.07 -16.32
N ASN A 193 0.31 7.01 -16.19
CA ASN A 193 1.20 7.44 -17.26
C ASN A 193 2.30 6.43 -17.62
N PHE A 194 2.43 5.34 -16.87
CA PHE A 194 3.49 4.33 -17.04
C PHE A 194 3.00 3.05 -17.73
N LEU A 195 1.73 2.99 -18.12
CA LEU A 195 1.22 1.86 -18.88
C LEU A 195 1.66 1.98 -20.35
N ASP A 196 2.03 0.84 -20.93
CA ASP A 196 2.23 0.75 -22.36
C ASP A 196 0.90 0.83 -23.14
N GLU A 197 0.99 1.20 -24.41
CA GLU A 197 -0.19 1.41 -25.25
C GLU A 197 -0.90 0.07 -25.57
N ASP A 198 -0.20 -1.05 -25.66
CA ASP A 198 -0.80 -2.37 -25.92
C ASP A 198 -1.67 -2.80 -24.75
N TYR A 199 -1.22 -2.58 -23.52
CA TYR A 199 -2.03 -2.87 -22.34
C TYR A 199 -3.27 -1.96 -22.26
N LYS A 200 -3.14 -0.68 -22.59
CA LYS A 200 -4.28 0.25 -22.67
C LYS A 200 -5.28 -0.21 -23.72
N ALA A 201 -4.80 -0.56 -24.90
CA ALA A 201 -5.66 -1.07 -25.99
C ALA A 201 -6.41 -2.34 -25.56
N THR A 202 -5.74 -3.25 -24.86
CA THR A 202 -6.35 -4.45 -24.29
C THR A 202 -7.50 -4.10 -23.32
N LEU A 203 -7.27 -3.17 -22.39
CA LEU A 203 -8.29 -2.72 -21.45
C LEU A 203 -9.47 -2.04 -22.15
N GLU A 204 -9.21 -1.19 -23.16
CA GLU A 204 -10.27 -0.53 -23.93
C GLU A 204 -11.12 -1.56 -24.72
N GLY A 205 -10.51 -2.64 -25.18
CA GLY A 205 -11.24 -3.75 -25.81
C GLY A 205 -12.28 -4.41 -24.91
N TYR A 206 -12.05 -4.47 -23.61
CA TYR A 206 -13.05 -5.00 -22.66
C TYR A 206 -14.27 -4.10 -22.49
N LYS A 207 -14.21 -2.84 -22.86
CA LYS A 207 -15.34 -1.92 -22.76
C LYS A 207 -16.58 -2.43 -23.52
N GLU A 208 -16.37 -3.08 -24.64
CA GLU A 208 -17.45 -3.61 -25.48
C GLU A 208 -17.76 -5.07 -25.18
N THR A 209 -16.74 -5.86 -24.83
CA THR A 209 -16.86 -7.32 -24.67
C THR A 209 -17.16 -7.74 -23.23
N ASP A 210 -16.66 -7.01 -22.24
CA ASP A 210 -16.91 -7.26 -20.81
C ASP A 210 -16.91 -5.94 -20.00
N PRO A 211 -18.02 -5.19 -20.01
CA PRO A 211 -18.12 -3.90 -19.30
C PRO A 211 -17.87 -4.01 -17.79
N TYR A 212 -18.13 -5.17 -17.19
CA TYR A 212 -17.86 -5.39 -15.77
C TYR A 212 -16.35 -5.43 -15.49
N TYR A 213 -15.57 -6.08 -16.34
CA TYR A 213 -14.12 -6.15 -16.22
C TYR A 213 -13.45 -4.81 -16.53
N TYR A 214 -14.10 -4.00 -17.39
CA TYR A 214 -13.62 -2.67 -17.75
C TYR A 214 -13.83 -1.63 -16.63
N SER A 215 -14.83 -1.76 -15.78
CA SER A 215 -15.21 -0.78 -14.75
C SER A 215 -14.27 -0.79 -13.54
#